data_8b243a2bbafd83036df22de2fcf0451e
#
_entry.id   8b243a2bbafd83036df22de2fcf0451e
#
_cell.length_a   1.000
_cell.length_b   1.000
_cell.length_c   1.000
_cell.angle_alpha   90.00
_cell.angle_beta   90.00
_cell.angle_gamma   90.00
#
_symmetry.space_group_name_H-M   'P 1'
#
loop_
_entity.id
_entity.type
_entity.pdbx_description
1 polymer ?
#
loop_
_entity_poly.entity_id
_entity_poly.type
_entity_poly.pdbx_seq_one_letter_code
_entity_poly.pdbx_strand_id
1 'polypeptide(L)'
;MATDRRTVLGAAVGGGLLAAQSAAAQSAAAPTPALPAGWLPPTPFVPSGGPPAWPSREVIGLWPGKPPGAPATLPSPAPTMNGPAVRRQLWIRGVANAEIHVFRPARPDGSALLSIPGGGYQFVSVQNEGLDVAQYFNALGTTVFVLVYRLPREGWSPAHLAPLQDAQRAMRVIRSRATEFRIDPARLGVLGFSAGGHLAADLITAHSETVYAPVDAADQLSAKPAFAGLIYPVTGLIMQSGSRRYAAMLSPGMSDADLQARSPVRKITADTPSTFLVHAADDPLVVLDCSLEWIAAARTAGRPVEAMFPAVGGHGFGLNLPKDNSGALWPDVFARWLRKNGG
;
A
#
# COMPACT_ATOMS: atom_id res chain seq x y z
N MET A 1 -65.07 -46.38 3.87
CA MET A 1 -65.64 -46.27 5.21
C MET A 1 -65.08 -44.98 5.79
N ALA A 2 -65.84 -43.84 5.68
CA ALA A 2 -66.88 -43.38 6.61
C ALA A 2 -66.19 -43.02 7.95
N THR A 3 -66.26 -41.87 8.54
CA THR A 3 -67.15 -40.70 8.65
C THR A 3 -66.39 -39.67 9.49
N ASP A 4 -66.39 -38.46 9.15
CA ASP A 4 -67.32 -37.30 9.34
C ASP A 4 -67.38 -36.74 10.76
N ARG A 5 -67.44 -35.44 10.83
CA ARG A 5 -68.04 -34.39 11.66
C ARG A 5 -67.16 -33.51 12.51
N ARG A 6 -66.91 -32.28 12.01
CA ARG A 6 -67.55 -30.97 12.38
C ARG A 6 -67.99 -30.82 13.86
N THR A 7 -67.40 -29.75 14.46
CA THR A 7 -68.21 -28.75 15.18
C THR A 7 -67.54 -27.42 15.26
N VAL A 8 -68.27 -26.37 14.95
CA VAL A 8 -67.98 -24.94 14.98
C VAL A 8 -68.53 -24.39 16.29
N LEU A 9 -67.88 -23.35 16.82
CA LEU A 9 -68.33 -22.21 17.65
C LEU A 9 -67.14 -21.60 18.30
N GLY A 10 -66.86 -20.31 18.35
CA GLY A 10 -67.58 -19.11 18.18
C GLY A 10 -66.85 -18.01 18.97
N ALA A 11 -66.57 -16.91 18.32
CA ALA A 11 -66.34 -15.55 18.73
C ALA A 11 -65.91 -15.19 20.17
N ALA A 12 -64.81 -14.38 20.27
CA ALA A 12 -64.84 -13.10 21.04
C ALA A 12 -63.70 -12.17 20.63
N VAL A 13 -64.11 -10.97 20.34
CA VAL A 13 -63.27 -9.82 20.01
C VAL A 13 -62.65 -9.29 21.30
N GLY A 14 -61.32 -9.06 21.28
CA GLY A 14 -60.59 -8.38 22.36
C GLY A 14 -59.41 -7.60 21.77
N GLY A 15 -59.64 -6.32 21.49
CA GLY A 15 -58.58 -5.42 21.03
C GLY A 15 -57.53 -5.16 22.14
N GLY A 16 -56.30 -5.42 21.82
CA GLY A 16 -55.15 -5.01 22.63
C GLY A 16 -54.12 -4.39 21.71
N LEU A 17 -54.03 -3.06 21.72
CA LEU A 17 -52.90 -2.33 21.12
C LEU A 17 -51.62 -2.74 21.86
N LEU A 18 -50.80 -3.58 21.25
CA LEU A 18 -49.42 -3.76 21.66
C LEU A 18 -48.58 -2.71 20.94
N ALA A 19 -48.17 -1.67 21.69
CA ALA A 19 -47.19 -0.72 21.31
C ALA A 19 -45.84 -1.47 21.11
N ALA A 20 -45.40 -1.57 19.85
CA ALA A 20 -44.07 -2.05 19.52
C ALA A 20 -43.04 -0.99 19.96
N GLN A 21 -42.44 -1.19 21.12
CA GLN A 21 -41.22 -0.49 21.49
C GLN A 21 -40.09 -1.03 20.62
N SER A 22 -39.68 -0.25 19.61
CA SER A 22 -38.44 -0.49 18.88
C SER A 22 -37.28 -0.22 19.84
N ALA A 23 -36.71 -1.27 20.40
CA ALA A 23 -35.39 -1.20 21.06
C ALA A 23 -34.36 -0.97 19.97
N ALA A 24 -33.95 0.29 19.81
CA ALA A 24 -32.76 0.64 19.07
C ALA A 24 -31.56 -0.01 19.80
N ALA A 25 -31.09 -1.14 19.26
CA ALA A 25 -29.85 -1.75 19.67
C ALA A 25 -28.73 -0.73 19.39
N GLN A 26 -28.28 -0.02 20.41
CA GLN A 26 -27.03 0.72 20.36
C GLN A 26 -25.92 -0.29 20.12
N SER A 27 -25.42 -0.32 18.87
CA SER A 27 -24.20 -1.04 18.53
C SER A 27 -23.07 -0.47 19.38
N ALA A 28 -22.71 -1.17 20.44
CA ALA A 28 -21.53 -0.86 21.20
C ALA A 28 -20.33 -0.92 20.26
N ALA A 29 -19.66 0.21 20.06
CA ALA A 29 -18.44 0.26 19.27
C ALA A 29 -17.46 -0.78 19.85
N ALA A 30 -16.89 -1.60 18.96
CA ALA A 30 -15.88 -2.58 19.38
C ALA A 30 -14.76 -1.86 20.14
N PRO A 31 -14.26 -2.41 21.24
CA PRO A 31 -13.22 -1.77 22.03
C PRO A 31 -12.01 -1.48 21.14
N THR A 32 -11.50 -0.25 21.19
CA THR A 32 -10.28 0.15 20.50
C THR A 32 -9.15 -0.78 20.97
N PRO A 33 -8.43 -1.44 20.04
CA PRO A 33 -7.32 -2.31 20.42
C PRO A 33 -6.31 -1.56 21.28
N ALA A 34 -5.81 -2.19 22.33
CA ALA A 34 -4.77 -1.62 23.18
C ALA A 34 -3.53 -1.28 22.33
N LEU A 35 -2.93 -0.15 22.61
CA LEU A 35 -1.68 0.25 21.95
C LEU A 35 -0.55 -0.72 22.36
N PRO A 36 0.41 -1.00 21.44
CA PRO A 36 1.62 -1.74 21.79
C PRO A 36 2.36 -1.09 22.98
N ALA A 37 3.07 -1.90 23.76
CA ALA A 37 3.84 -1.38 24.90
C ALA A 37 4.80 -0.25 24.48
N GLY A 38 4.79 0.84 25.22
CA GLY A 38 5.62 2.03 24.97
C GLY A 38 5.12 2.96 23.88
N TRP A 39 4.02 2.64 23.21
CA TRP A 39 3.40 3.54 22.23
C TRP A 39 2.55 4.60 22.94
N LEU A 40 2.63 5.83 22.42
CA LEU A 40 1.76 6.93 22.85
C LEU A 40 0.48 6.97 21.99
N PRO A 41 -0.62 7.50 22.50
CA PRO A 41 -1.82 7.78 21.70
C PRO A 41 -1.48 8.59 20.46
N PRO A 42 -2.20 8.39 19.35
CA PRO A 42 -2.06 9.24 18.16
C PRO A 42 -2.29 10.70 18.51
N THR A 43 -1.47 11.59 17.95
CA THR A 43 -1.64 13.04 18.06
C THR A 43 -1.74 13.65 16.67
N PRO A 44 -2.45 14.78 16.47
CA PRO A 44 -2.43 15.50 15.23
C PRO A 44 -0.99 15.81 14.78
N PHE A 45 -0.75 15.75 13.48
CA PHE A 45 0.54 16.13 12.93
C PHE A 45 0.63 17.67 12.88
N VAL A 46 1.76 18.19 13.35
CA VAL A 46 2.13 19.60 13.21
C VAL A 46 3.40 19.66 12.37
N PRO A 47 3.40 20.31 11.19
CA PRO A 47 4.59 20.41 10.35
C PRO A 47 5.75 21.05 11.10
N SER A 48 6.91 20.39 11.10
CA SER A 48 8.16 20.91 11.62
C SER A 48 9.05 21.34 10.46
N GLY A 49 9.70 22.50 10.56
CA GLY A 49 10.39 23.15 9.44
C GLY A 49 11.74 22.57 9.01
N GLY A 50 12.15 21.35 9.47
CA GLY A 50 13.41 20.71 9.08
C GLY A 50 13.29 19.86 7.82
N PRO A 51 14.31 19.82 6.95
CA PRO A 51 14.35 18.91 5.80
C PRO A 51 14.70 17.45 6.20
N PRO A 52 14.09 16.41 5.55
CA PRO A 52 12.98 16.54 4.61
C PRO A 52 11.66 16.87 5.35
N ALA A 53 10.97 17.92 4.91
CA ALA A 53 9.72 18.39 5.53
C ALA A 53 8.51 17.69 4.93
N TRP A 54 7.47 17.50 5.75
CA TRP A 54 6.17 17.07 5.30
C TRP A 54 5.12 18.17 5.55
N PRO A 55 4.22 18.42 4.62
CA PRO A 55 4.29 17.99 3.21
C PRO A 55 5.56 18.49 2.51
N SER A 56 5.95 17.86 1.40
CA SER A 56 7.03 18.39 0.58
C SER A 56 6.65 19.76 0.00
N ARG A 57 7.64 20.54 -0.44
CA ARG A 57 7.37 21.85 -1.08
C ARG A 57 6.70 21.71 -2.44
N GLU A 58 6.81 20.53 -3.06
CA GLU A 58 6.23 20.23 -4.35
C GLU A 58 5.35 19.00 -4.22
N VAL A 59 4.04 19.21 -4.38
CA VAL A 59 2.99 18.18 -4.30
C VAL A 59 2.22 18.16 -5.61
N ILE A 60 1.98 16.98 -6.15
CA ILE A 60 1.27 16.78 -7.40
C ILE A 60 0.09 15.87 -7.15
N GLY A 61 -1.12 16.40 -7.27
CA GLY A 61 -2.34 15.60 -7.29
C GLY A 61 -2.39 14.72 -8.53
N LEU A 62 -2.73 13.46 -8.37
CA LEU A 62 -2.72 12.52 -9.49
C LEU A 62 -3.96 12.64 -10.38
N TRP A 63 -5.09 13.02 -9.81
CA TRP A 63 -6.36 13.09 -10.53
C TRP A 63 -6.81 14.53 -10.67
N PRO A 64 -7.00 15.04 -11.90
CA PRO A 64 -7.40 16.44 -12.14
C PRO A 64 -8.84 16.76 -11.70
N GLY A 65 -9.63 15.73 -11.38
CA GLY A 65 -11.00 15.82 -10.89
C GLY A 65 -11.27 14.77 -9.83
N LYS A 66 -12.50 14.25 -9.78
CA LYS A 66 -12.82 13.12 -8.89
C LYS A 66 -12.04 11.89 -9.31
N PRO A 67 -11.31 11.24 -8.38
CA PRO A 67 -10.65 9.97 -8.69
C PRO A 67 -11.64 8.88 -9.11
N PRO A 68 -11.22 7.88 -9.91
CA PRO A 68 -12.07 6.76 -10.30
C PRO A 68 -12.69 6.06 -9.09
N GLY A 69 -13.98 5.75 -9.17
CA GLY A 69 -14.70 5.06 -8.09
C GLY A 69 -14.91 5.86 -6.81
N ALA A 70 -14.88 7.20 -6.90
CA ALA A 70 -15.01 8.06 -5.74
C ALA A 70 -16.37 7.90 -5.04
N PRO A 71 -16.39 7.81 -3.69
CA PRO A 71 -17.62 7.81 -2.89
C PRO A 71 -18.36 9.15 -3.02
N ALA A 72 -19.63 9.17 -2.58
CA ALA A 72 -20.45 10.40 -2.57
C ALA A 72 -19.81 11.49 -1.70
N THR A 73 -19.29 11.10 -0.53
CA THR A 73 -18.50 11.96 0.35
C THR A 73 -17.06 11.49 0.34
N LEU A 74 -16.14 12.36 -0.09
CA LEU A 74 -14.72 12.03 -0.10
C LEU A 74 -14.17 11.90 1.33
N PRO A 75 -13.18 11.03 1.55
CA PRO A 75 -12.45 10.97 2.82
C PRO A 75 -11.84 12.32 3.19
N SER A 76 -11.70 12.60 4.48
CA SER A 76 -11.03 13.82 4.96
C SER A 76 -9.61 13.47 5.42
N PRO A 77 -8.58 14.21 4.95
CA PRO A 77 -7.20 13.97 5.37
C PRO A 77 -7.01 14.06 6.89
N ALA A 78 -6.42 13.01 7.45
CA ALA A 78 -6.17 12.89 8.88
C ALA A 78 -4.70 12.47 9.15
N PRO A 79 -3.73 13.39 9.01
CA PRO A 79 -2.34 13.13 9.34
C PRO A 79 -2.17 13.04 10.86
N THR A 80 -1.53 11.98 11.33
CA THR A 80 -1.30 11.73 12.77
C THR A 80 0.13 11.28 13.04
N MET A 81 0.65 11.68 14.21
CA MET A 81 1.90 11.14 14.74
C MET A 81 1.62 9.90 15.60
N ASN A 82 2.31 8.81 15.33
CA ASN A 82 2.08 7.49 15.95
C ASN A 82 3.40 6.87 16.40
N GLY A 83 3.32 5.84 17.26
CA GLY A 83 4.49 5.10 17.70
C GLY A 83 5.03 5.54 19.07
N PRO A 84 6.19 4.99 19.49
CA PRO A 84 6.79 5.28 20.78
C PRO A 84 7.29 6.73 20.86
N ALA A 85 7.40 7.25 22.09
CA ALA A 85 7.84 8.65 22.33
C ALA A 85 9.18 8.97 21.68
N VAL A 86 10.10 8.01 21.72
CA VAL A 86 11.46 8.16 21.16
C VAL A 86 11.51 8.17 19.64
N ARG A 87 10.42 7.74 18.96
CA ARG A 87 10.35 7.64 17.51
C ARG A 87 8.93 7.69 17.00
N ARG A 88 8.37 8.90 16.99
CA ARG A 88 7.05 9.15 16.40
C ARG A 88 7.12 9.05 14.88
N GLN A 89 6.10 8.47 14.28
CA GLN A 89 5.97 8.28 12.82
C GLN A 89 4.73 8.98 12.31
N LEU A 90 4.85 9.67 11.19
CA LEU A 90 3.74 10.30 10.50
C LEU A 90 2.99 9.28 9.66
N TRP A 91 1.70 9.12 9.93
CA TRP A 91 0.75 8.30 9.18
C TRP A 91 -0.34 9.16 8.58
N ILE A 92 -0.68 8.88 7.32
CA ILE A 92 -1.77 9.57 6.58
C ILE A 92 -2.95 8.62 6.42
N ARG A 93 -4.14 9.14 6.69
CA ARG A 93 -5.44 8.54 6.42
C ARG A 93 -6.34 9.57 5.74
N GLY A 94 -7.49 9.13 5.22
CA GLY A 94 -8.46 10.03 4.61
C GLY A 94 -7.98 10.58 3.28
N VAL A 95 -7.43 9.73 2.41
CA VAL A 95 -6.85 10.16 1.13
C VAL A 95 -7.95 10.46 0.12
N ALA A 96 -8.37 11.72 0.04
CA ALA A 96 -9.44 12.19 -0.87
C ALA A 96 -9.00 12.19 -2.34
N ASN A 97 -7.75 12.50 -2.60
CA ASN A 97 -7.11 12.42 -3.91
C ASN A 97 -5.68 11.89 -3.69
N ALA A 98 -5.28 10.91 -4.48
CA ALA A 98 -3.92 10.43 -4.42
C ALA A 98 -2.95 11.52 -4.90
N GLU A 99 -1.78 11.58 -4.28
CA GLU A 99 -0.76 12.59 -4.59
C GLU A 99 0.65 12.03 -4.48
N ILE A 100 1.58 12.66 -5.18
CA ILE A 100 3.01 12.42 -5.04
C ILE A 100 3.70 13.64 -4.45
N HIS A 101 4.51 13.39 -3.43
CA HIS A 101 5.38 14.39 -2.81
C HIS A 101 6.78 14.27 -3.40
N VAL A 102 7.27 15.33 -4.03
CA VAL A 102 8.53 15.33 -4.76
C VAL A 102 9.68 15.78 -3.86
N PHE A 103 10.71 14.98 -3.77
CA PHE A 103 11.95 15.29 -3.07
C PHE A 103 13.11 15.26 -4.07
N ARG A 104 13.63 16.45 -4.38
CA ARG A 104 14.70 16.62 -5.35
C ARG A 104 16.06 16.62 -4.66
N PRO A 105 17.04 15.84 -5.14
CA PRO A 105 18.41 15.92 -4.65
C PRO A 105 19.07 17.26 -5.07
N ALA A 106 20.06 17.70 -4.33
CA ALA A 106 20.81 18.91 -4.68
C ALA A 106 21.52 18.77 -6.05
N ARG A 107 21.96 17.56 -6.37
CA ARG A 107 22.59 17.21 -7.66
C ARG A 107 21.96 15.93 -8.20
N PRO A 108 20.94 16.04 -9.06
CA PRO A 108 20.30 14.88 -9.68
C PRO A 108 21.28 14.10 -10.56
N ASP A 109 21.27 12.77 -10.44
CA ASP A 109 22.04 11.85 -11.29
C ASP A 109 21.18 11.23 -12.41
N GLY A 110 19.94 11.65 -12.53
CA GLY A 110 18.95 11.13 -13.49
C GLY A 110 18.16 9.93 -12.99
N SER A 111 18.55 9.26 -11.91
CA SER A 111 17.77 8.17 -11.33
C SER A 111 16.57 8.66 -10.55
N ALA A 112 15.50 7.84 -10.49
CA ALA A 112 14.29 8.17 -9.78
C ALA A 112 13.63 6.96 -9.13
N LEU A 113 13.02 7.17 -7.97
CA LEU A 113 12.26 6.18 -7.20
C LEU A 113 10.87 6.69 -6.87
N LEU A 114 9.83 5.90 -7.22
CA LEU A 114 8.52 6.03 -6.61
C LEU A 114 8.51 5.19 -5.32
N SER A 115 8.61 5.86 -4.16
CA SER A 115 8.47 5.19 -2.86
C SER A 115 6.99 5.01 -2.55
N ILE A 116 6.60 3.76 -2.26
CA ILE A 116 5.24 3.36 -1.91
C ILE A 116 5.25 2.86 -0.46
N PRO A 117 4.90 3.72 0.52
CA PRO A 117 4.90 3.34 1.92
C PRO A 117 3.84 2.28 2.24
N GLY A 118 4.09 1.48 3.29
CA GLY A 118 3.15 0.52 3.83
C GLY A 118 2.11 1.14 4.77
N GLY A 119 1.57 0.31 5.66
CA GLY A 119 0.54 0.68 6.63
C GLY A 119 -0.69 -0.23 6.57
N GLY A 120 -0.54 -1.44 6.01
CA GLY A 120 -1.60 -2.46 5.97
C GLY A 120 -2.85 -2.01 5.22
N TYR A 121 -2.74 -1.08 4.28
CA TYR A 121 -3.87 -0.41 3.61
C TYR A 121 -4.85 0.31 4.57
N GLN A 122 -4.43 0.56 5.82
CA GLN A 122 -5.21 1.31 6.81
C GLN A 122 -4.69 2.74 7.00
N PHE A 123 -3.45 2.98 6.60
CA PHE A 123 -2.77 4.27 6.58
C PHE A 123 -1.58 4.21 5.64
N VAL A 124 -1.00 5.36 5.34
CA VAL A 124 0.26 5.48 4.59
C VAL A 124 1.36 5.93 5.55
N SER A 125 2.40 5.10 5.73
CA SER A 125 3.51 5.32 6.69
C SER A 125 4.59 6.23 6.11
N VAL A 126 4.27 7.51 5.94
CA VAL A 126 5.11 8.45 5.17
C VAL A 126 6.43 8.83 5.84
N GLN A 127 6.54 8.77 7.17
CA GLN A 127 7.81 9.08 7.84
C GLN A 127 8.87 8.04 7.51
N ASN A 128 8.60 6.81 7.90
CA ASN A 128 9.54 5.69 7.91
C ASN A 128 9.89 5.19 6.50
N GLU A 129 8.92 5.22 5.61
CA GLU A 129 8.97 4.58 4.29
C GLU A 129 8.81 5.59 3.14
N GLY A 130 8.81 6.87 3.49
CA GLY A 130 8.77 7.99 2.56
C GLY A 130 9.88 9.02 2.82
N LEU A 131 9.80 9.77 3.94
CA LEU A 131 10.77 10.82 4.27
C LEU A 131 12.17 10.29 4.51
N ASP A 132 12.32 9.21 5.29
CA ASP A 132 13.62 8.59 5.56
C ASP A 132 14.22 8.07 4.25
N VAL A 133 13.39 7.48 3.36
CA VAL A 133 13.80 7.05 2.01
C VAL A 133 14.26 8.24 1.18
N ALA A 134 13.48 9.33 1.16
CA ALA A 134 13.83 10.53 0.42
C ALA A 134 15.16 11.12 0.90
N GLN A 135 15.36 11.21 2.21
CA GLN A 135 16.60 11.71 2.79
C GLN A 135 17.82 10.90 2.35
N TYR A 136 17.71 9.56 2.42
CA TYR A 136 18.80 8.67 2.07
C TYR A 136 19.15 8.73 0.57
N PHE A 137 18.16 8.53 -0.31
CA PHE A 137 18.42 8.45 -1.75
C PHE A 137 18.70 9.81 -2.40
N ASN A 138 18.15 10.91 -1.88
CA ASN A 138 18.54 12.25 -2.33
C ASN A 138 20.02 12.56 -2.06
N ALA A 139 20.57 12.09 -0.93
CA ALA A 139 22.00 12.23 -0.65
C ALA A 139 22.89 11.52 -1.70
N LEU A 140 22.34 10.51 -2.38
CA LEU A 140 23.00 9.75 -3.46
C LEU A 140 22.74 10.31 -4.87
N GLY A 141 21.90 11.34 -5.01
CA GLY A 141 21.55 11.96 -6.30
C GLY A 141 20.23 11.49 -6.93
N THR A 142 19.53 10.54 -6.31
CA THR A 142 18.25 10.01 -6.81
C THR A 142 17.09 10.92 -6.44
N THR A 143 16.23 11.27 -7.40
CA THR A 143 14.95 11.95 -7.13
C THR A 143 13.95 10.97 -6.55
N VAL A 144 13.33 11.32 -5.42
CA VAL A 144 12.34 10.45 -4.75
C VAL A 144 10.94 11.09 -4.81
N PHE A 145 9.98 10.30 -5.23
CA PHE A 145 8.57 10.60 -5.25
C PHE A 145 7.88 9.72 -4.20
N VAL A 146 7.26 10.32 -3.18
CA VAL A 146 6.54 9.55 -2.15
C VAL A 146 5.06 9.55 -2.50
N LEU A 147 4.50 8.36 -2.71
CA LEU A 147 3.09 8.18 -3.06
C LEU A 147 2.21 8.14 -1.81
N VAL A 148 1.23 9.03 -1.77
CA VAL A 148 0.08 8.93 -0.88
C VAL A 148 -1.08 8.41 -1.69
N TYR A 149 -1.37 7.13 -1.56
CA TYR A 149 -2.37 6.42 -2.36
C TYR A 149 -3.68 6.25 -1.58
N ARG A 150 -4.78 6.13 -2.31
CA ARG A 150 -6.11 5.90 -1.76
C ARG A 150 -6.19 4.57 -1.04
N LEU A 151 -6.82 4.58 0.14
CA LEU A 151 -6.94 3.41 0.99
C LEU A 151 -8.25 2.65 0.70
N PRO A 152 -8.22 1.33 0.45
CA PRO A 152 -9.38 0.56 -0.02
C PRO A 152 -10.63 0.70 0.83
N ARG A 153 -10.48 0.87 2.17
CA ARG A 153 -11.59 0.94 3.11
C ARG A 153 -12.23 2.32 3.25
N GLU A 154 -11.82 3.28 2.45
CA GLU A 154 -12.31 4.65 2.49
C GLU A 154 -13.46 4.91 1.49
N GLY A 155 -14.18 3.86 1.08
CA GLY A 155 -15.41 3.96 0.29
C GLY A 155 -15.24 3.93 -1.23
N TRP A 156 -14.04 3.66 -1.73
CA TRP A 156 -13.74 3.55 -3.18
C TRP A 156 -14.41 2.33 -3.81
N SER A 157 -14.77 2.41 -5.10
CA SER A 157 -15.38 1.31 -5.84
C SER A 157 -14.78 1.19 -7.26
N PRO A 158 -14.18 0.02 -7.62
CA PRO A 158 -13.89 -1.12 -6.75
C PRO A 158 -12.70 -0.83 -5.81
N ALA A 159 -12.88 -1.12 -4.53
CA ALA A 159 -11.95 -0.76 -3.46
C ALA A 159 -10.52 -1.27 -3.69
N HIS A 160 -10.38 -2.53 -4.13
CA HIS A 160 -9.09 -3.20 -4.33
C HIS A 160 -8.27 -2.65 -5.51
N LEU A 161 -8.90 -1.94 -6.45
CA LEU A 161 -8.20 -1.34 -7.59
C LEU A 161 -7.71 0.09 -7.31
N ALA A 162 -8.31 0.81 -6.35
CA ALA A 162 -7.97 2.20 -6.11
C ALA A 162 -6.46 2.44 -5.88
N PRO A 163 -5.74 1.64 -5.07
CA PRO A 163 -4.28 1.81 -4.92
C PRO A 163 -3.51 1.56 -6.23
N LEU A 164 -3.88 0.52 -7.01
CA LEU A 164 -3.20 0.20 -8.27
C LEU A 164 -3.43 1.29 -9.33
N GLN A 165 -4.65 1.83 -9.41
CA GLN A 165 -4.96 2.98 -10.27
C GLN A 165 -4.02 4.15 -9.95
N ASP A 166 -3.83 4.46 -8.67
CA ASP A 166 -2.96 5.55 -8.22
C ASP A 166 -1.49 5.28 -8.54
N ALA A 167 -1.02 4.06 -8.31
CA ALA A 167 0.37 3.69 -8.59
C ALA A 167 0.69 3.72 -10.10
N GLN A 168 -0.21 3.19 -10.95
CA GLN A 168 -0.05 3.31 -12.40
C GLN A 168 -0.07 4.78 -12.85
N ARG A 169 -1.01 5.57 -12.32
CA ARG A 169 -1.13 6.99 -12.64
C ARG A 169 0.10 7.77 -12.20
N ALA A 170 0.65 7.50 -11.01
CA ALA A 170 1.86 8.12 -10.52
C ALA A 170 3.05 7.90 -11.47
N MET A 171 3.27 6.66 -11.93
CA MET A 171 4.33 6.34 -12.89
C MET A 171 4.19 7.14 -14.19
N ARG A 172 2.97 7.24 -14.70
CA ARG A 172 2.66 7.98 -15.94
C ARG A 172 2.87 9.48 -15.78
N VAL A 173 2.38 10.06 -14.68
CA VAL A 173 2.56 11.49 -14.37
C VAL A 173 4.04 11.83 -14.18
N ILE A 174 4.81 11.01 -13.48
CA ILE A 174 6.26 11.21 -13.31
C ILE A 174 6.96 11.18 -14.69
N ARG A 175 6.63 10.21 -15.53
CA ARG A 175 7.21 10.11 -16.88
C ARG A 175 6.86 11.29 -17.77
N SER A 176 5.63 11.77 -17.75
CA SER A 176 5.19 12.92 -18.55
C SER A 176 5.94 14.21 -18.19
N ARG A 177 6.49 14.28 -16.97
CA ARG A 177 7.24 15.42 -16.43
C ARG A 177 8.74 15.13 -16.22
N ALA A 178 9.28 14.10 -16.87
CA ALA A 178 10.67 13.65 -16.66
C ALA A 178 11.70 14.76 -16.86
N THR A 179 11.56 15.60 -17.90
CA THR A 179 12.42 16.74 -18.17
C THR A 179 12.40 17.76 -17.04
N GLU A 180 11.24 18.08 -16.52
CA GLU A 180 11.06 19.00 -15.40
C GLU A 180 11.73 18.49 -14.12
N PHE A 181 11.65 17.18 -13.87
CA PHE A 181 12.28 16.54 -12.73
C PHE A 181 13.78 16.26 -12.94
N ARG A 182 14.30 16.44 -14.15
CA ARG A 182 15.68 16.11 -14.54
C ARG A 182 16.00 14.63 -14.28
N ILE A 183 15.05 13.76 -14.63
CA ILE A 183 15.20 12.30 -14.50
C ILE A 183 15.21 11.65 -15.88
N ASP A 184 15.85 10.50 -15.96
CA ASP A 184 15.74 9.59 -17.09
C ASP A 184 14.53 8.66 -16.84
N PRO A 185 13.47 8.69 -17.67
CA PRO A 185 12.32 7.82 -17.49
C PRO A 185 12.65 6.32 -17.63
N ALA A 186 13.78 5.96 -18.24
CA ALA A 186 14.27 4.58 -18.28
C ALA A 186 14.91 4.15 -16.95
N ARG A 187 15.24 5.10 -16.07
CA ARG A 187 15.81 4.89 -14.73
C ARG A 187 14.82 5.17 -13.60
N LEU A 188 13.51 5.17 -13.92
CA LEU A 188 12.44 5.31 -12.94
C LEU A 188 12.00 3.94 -12.43
N GLY A 189 12.34 3.63 -11.19
CA GLY A 189 11.94 2.41 -10.48
C GLY A 189 10.91 2.66 -9.39
N VAL A 190 10.50 1.57 -8.74
CA VAL A 190 9.59 1.59 -7.58
C VAL A 190 10.26 0.96 -6.37
N LEU A 191 9.98 1.50 -5.18
CA LEU A 191 10.42 0.96 -3.89
C LEU A 191 9.21 0.87 -2.97
N GLY A 192 8.75 -0.34 -2.67
CA GLY A 192 7.54 -0.57 -1.87
C GLY A 192 7.80 -1.33 -0.58
N PHE A 193 7.06 -0.98 0.47
CA PHE A 193 7.22 -1.50 1.83
C PHE A 193 5.94 -2.16 2.33
N SER A 194 6.00 -3.39 2.88
CA SER A 194 4.84 -4.07 3.48
C SER A 194 3.62 -4.11 2.54
N ALA A 195 2.51 -3.48 2.89
CA ALA A 195 1.35 -3.29 2.01
C ALA A 195 1.69 -2.44 0.78
N GLY A 196 2.59 -1.45 0.90
CA GLY A 196 3.16 -0.73 -0.24
C GLY A 196 4.07 -1.62 -1.09
N GLY A 197 4.71 -2.63 -0.48
CA GLY A 197 5.42 -3.70 -1.18
C GLY A 197 4.47 -4.59 -1.99
N HIS A 198 3.27 -4.87 -1.47
CA HIS A 198 2.20 -5.50 -2.26
C HIS A 198 1.81 -4.61 -3.44
N LEU A 199 1.57 -3.33 -3.21
CA LEU A 199 1.19 -2.40 -4.28
C LEU A 199 2.28 -2.26 -5.35
N ALA A 200 3.55 -2.23 -4.94
CA ALA A 200 4.68 -2.25 -5.88
C ALA A 200 4.75 -3.55 -6.68
N ALA A 201 4.54 -4.70 -6.03
CA ALA A 201 4.48 -6.00 -6.68
C ALA A 201 3.28 -6.11 -7.65
N ASP A 202 2.10 -5.60 -7.27
CA ASP A 202 0.92 -5.54 -8.15
C ASP A 202 1.18 -4.60 -9.33
N LEU A 203 1.78 -3.44 -9.11
CA LEU A 203 2.18 -2.52 -10.18
C LEU A 203 3.09 -3.18 -11.21
N ILE A 204 4.17 -3.86 -10.80
CA ILE A 204 5.13 -4.45 -11.74
C ILE A 204 4.61 -5.69 -12.46
N THR A 205 3.56 -6.33 -11.96
CA THR A 205 2.92 -7.49 -12.58
C THR A 205 1.64 -7.14 -13.34
N ALA A 206 1.08 -5.93 -13.12
CA ALA A 206 -0.16 -5.44 -13.72
C ALA A 206 0.01 -4.07 -14.41
N HIS A 207 1.24 -3.64 -14.71
CA HIS A 207 1.52 -2.32 -15.29
C HIS A 207 0.81 -2.05 -16.63
N SER A 208 0.46 -3.09 -17.38
CA SER A 208 -0.24 -3.04 -18.66
C SER A 208 -1.76 -3.24 -18.55
N GLU A 209 -2.28 -3.61 -17.36
CA GLU A 209 -3.73 -3.74 -17.16
C GLU A 209 -4.41 -2.37 -17.25
N THR A 210 -5.57 -2.32 -17.93
CA THR A 210 -6.41 -1.13 -17.95
C THR A 210 -7.30 -1.13 -16.72
N VAL A 211 -6.90 -0.42 -15.67
CA VAL A 211 -7.63 -0.36 -14.39
C VAL A 211 -8.44 0.93 -14.19
N TYR A 212 -8.29 1.89 -15.10
CA TYR A 212 -9.08 3.13 -15.16
C TYR A 212 -9.13 3.68 -16.60
N ALA A 213 -10.12 4.52 -16.90
CA ALA A 213 -10.20 5.23 -18.17
C ALA A 213 -9.15 6.35 -18.23
N PRO A 214 -8.45 6.55 -19.36
CA PRO A 214 -7.49 7.65 -19.51
C PRO A 214 -8.12 9.01 -19.22
N VAL A 215 -7.42 9.87 -18.50
CA VAL A 215 -7.89 11.21 -18.12
C VAL A 215 -7.13 12.34 -18.82
N ASP A 216 -5.89 12.11 -19.23
CA ASP A 216 -5.07 13.07 -19.99
C ASP A 216 -3.96 12.39 -20.81
N ALA A 217 -3.08 13.19 -21.43
CA ALA A 217 -2.00 12.71 -22.29
C ALA A 217 -0.96 11.84 -21.53
N ALA A 218 -0.79 12.00 -20.22
CA ALA A 218 0.12 11.18 -19.45
C ALA A 218 -0.29 9.69 -19.48
N ASP A 219 -1.58 9.40 -19.63
CA ASP A 219 -2.10 8.03 -19.65
C ASP A 219 -1.76 7.25 -20.93
N GLN A 220 -1.21 7.91 -21.94
CA GLN A 220 -0.63 7.24 -23.11
C GLN A 220 0.77 6.68 -22.83
N LEU A 221 1.39 7.05 -21.71
CA LEU A 221 2.71 6.57 -21.31
C LEU A 221 2.61 5.24 -20.55
N SER A 222 3.71 4.48 -20.58
CA SER A 222 3.79 3.21 -19.86
C SER A 222 3.80 3.43 -18.33
N ALA A 223 3.06 2.61 -17.59
CA ALA A 223 3.16 2.55 -16.13
C ALA A 223 4.25 1.59 -15.62
N LYS A 224 4.98 0.90 -16.51
CA LYS A 224 5.99 -0.11 -16.17
C LYS A 224 7.21 0.51 -15.49
N PRO A 225 7.56 0.18 -14.24
CA PRO A 225 8.83 0.57 -13.66
C PRO A 225 10.03 -0.10 -14.35
N ALA A 226 11.20 0.53 -14.32
CA ALA A 226 12.44 -0.08 -14.83
C ALA A 226 12.90 -1.26 -13.94
N PHE A 227 12.66 -1.15 -12.64
CA PHE A 227 13.01 -2.14 -11.62
C PHE A 227 12.14 -1.95 -10.37
N ALA A 228 12.18 -2.90 -9.44
CA ALA A 228 11.47 -2.80 -8.18
C ALA A 228 12.30 -3.24 -6.98
N GLY A 229 12.28 -2.44 -5.91
CA GLY A 229 12.64 -2.84 -4.55
C GLY A 229 11.39 -3.23 -3.77
N LEU A 230 11.38 -4.41 -3.19
CA LEU A 230 10.27 -4.96 -2.40
C LEU A 230 10.76 -5.27 -0.99
N ILE A 231 10.35 -4.48 -0.01
CA ILE A 231 10.84 -4.54 1.35
C ILE A 231 9.74 -5.13 2.25
N TYR A 232 10.02 -6.30 2.86
CA TYR A 232 9.06 -7.13 3.62
C TYR A 232 7.66 -7.16 2.97
N PRO A 233 7.59 -7.51 1.65
CA PRO A 233 6.39 -7.34 0.86
C PRO A 233 5.35 -8.42 1.14
N VAL A 234 4.07 -8.07 1.04
CA VAL A 234 3.00 -9.07 0.85
C VAL A 234 2.89 -9.36 -0.64
N THR A 235 3.28 -10.53 -1.10
CA THR A 235 3.26 -10.89 -2.54
C THR A 235 2.13 -11.85 -2.90
N GLY A 236 1.61 -12.58 -1.90
CA GLY A 236 0.44 -13.45 -2.02
C GLY A 236 -0.67 -13.00 -1.09
N LEU A 237 -1.89 -12.94 -1.59
CA LEU A 237 -3.08 -12.61 -0.79
C LEU A 237 -3.67 -13.84 -0.12
N ILE A 238 -3.43 -15.03 -0.68
CA ILE A 238 -3.69 -16.34 -0.09
C ILE A 238 -2.40 -17.13 -0.15
N MET A 239 -1.87 -17.45 1.01
CA MET A 239 -0.67 -18.25 1.17
C MET A 239 -1.04 -19.69 1.50
N GLN A 240 -0.17 -20.66 1.15
CA GLN A 240 -0.33 -22.07 1.58
C GLN A 240 -0.33 -22.19 3.11
N SER A 241 0.35 -21.28 3.80
CA SER A 241 0.39 -21.18 5.27
C SER A 241 -0.90 -20.62 5.91
N GLY A 242 -1.98 -20.41 5.14
CA GLY A 242 -3.31 -20.13 5.68
C GLY A 242 -3.59 -18.68 6.07
N SER A 243 -2.79 -17.73 5.67
CA SER A 243 -3.02 -16.33 6.02
C SER A 243 -3.99 -15.62 5.07
N ARG A 244 -5.28 -15.84 5.22
CA ARG A 244 -6.35 -14.93 4.72
C ARG A 244 -6.21 -13.50 5.28
N ARG A 245 -5.25 -13.27 6.18
CA ARG A 245 -5.04 -12.02 6.91
C ARG A 245 -4.77 -10.85 5.97
N TYR A 246 -4.02 -11.06 4.90
CA TYR A 246 -3.66 -10.01 3.95
C TYR A 246 -4.80 -9.66 2.99
N ALA A 247 -5.61 -10.65 2.62
CA ALA A 247 -6.79 -10.47 1.80
C ALA A 247 -7.78 -9.46 2.40
N ALA A 248 -8.07 -9.58 3.71
CA ALA A 248 -8.98 -8.68 4.42
C ALA A 248 -8.48 -7.22 4.48
N MET A 249 -7.17 -6.97 4.32
CA MET A 249 -6.61 -5.63 4.27
C MET A 249 -6.94 -4.92 2.95
N LEU A 250 -6.86 -5.63 1.83
CA LEU A 250 -7.07 -5.06 0.50
C LEU A 250 -8.56 -4.94 0.16
N SER A 251 -9.34 -6.00 0.34
CA SER A 251 -10.77 -5.98 0.02
C SER A 251 -11.55 -7.00 0.84
N PRO A 252 -12.28 -6.58 1.87
CA PRO A 252 -13.21 -7.47 2.57
C PRO A 252 -14.26 -8.01 1.60
N GLY A 253 -14.49 -9.33 1.61
CA GLY A 253 -15.54 -9.96 0.83
C GLY A 253 -15.16 -10.43 -0.59
N MET A 254 -13.91 -10.28 -1.03
CA MET A 254 -13.45 -10.96 -2.24
C MET A 254 -13.44 -12.47 -2.05
N SER A 255 -13.81 -13.20 -3.12
CA SER A 255 -13.70 -14.66 -3.14
C SER A 255 -12.22 -15.10 -3.12
N ASP A 256 -11.96 -16.35 -2.69
CA ASP A 256 -10.61 -16.90 -2.72
C ASP A 256 -10.04 -16.95 -4.16
N ALA A 257 -10.91 -17.20 -5.15
CA ALA A 257 -10.52 -17.19 -6.56
C ALA A 257 -10.07 -15.80 -7.01
N ASP A 258 -10.81 -14.74 -6.65
CA ASP A 258 -10.45 -13.35 -6.99
C ASP A 258 -9.16 -12.92 -6.28
N LEU A 259 -8.99 -13.30 -5.01
CA LEU A 259 -7.78 -13.03 -4.24
C LEU A 259 -6.57 -13.73 -4.85
N GLN A 260 -6.73 -14.98 -5.32
CA GLN A 260 -5.67 -15.68 -6.04
C GLN A 260 -5.32 -14.99 -7.35
N ALA A 261 -6.34 -14.61 -8.14
CA ALA A 261 -6.15 -13.90 -9.40
C ALA A 261 -5.46 -12.53 -9.20
N ARG A 262 -5.69 -11.86 -8.06
CA ARG A 262 -5.07 -10.59 -7.70
C ARG A 262 -3.75 -10.71 -6.94
N SER A 263 -3.29 -11.92 -6.59
CA SER A 263 -2.02 -12.13 -5.91
C SER A 263 -0.85 -11.86 -6.87
N PRO A 264 0.00 -10.84 -6.63
CA PRO A 264 1.07 -10.46 -7.55
C PRO A 264 2.01 -11.59 -7.92
N VAL A 265 2.36 -12.46 -6.96
CA VAL A 265 3.26 -13.61 -7.17
C VAL A 265 2.77 -14.57 -8.27
N ARG A 266 1.45 -14.64 -8.51
CA ARG A 266 0.83 -15.48 -9.55
C ARG A 266 0.79 -14.83 -10.93
N LYS A 267 1.10 -13.53 -11.01
CA LYS A 267 1.06 -12.73 -12.23
C LYS A 267 2.44 -12.44 -12.80
N ILE A 268 3.49 -13.02 -12.22
CA ILE A 268 4.86 -12.84 -12.70
C ILE A 268 5.02 -13.49 -14.08
N THR A 269 5.57 -12.71 -15.02
CA THR A 269 5.84 -13.13 -16.41
C THR A 269 7.27 -12.73 -16.80
N ALA A 270 7.68 -13.11 -18.01
CA ALA A 270 8.94 -12.66 -18.59
C ALA A 270 9.05 -11.13 -18.74
N ASP A 271 7.91 -10.41 -18.74
CA ASP A 271 7.86 -8.95 -18.83
C ASP A 271 7.95 -8.24 -17.47
N THR A 272 7.91 -8.99 -16.36
CA THR A 272 8.04 -8.43 -15.01
C THR A 272 9.45 -7.85 -14.82
N PRO A 273 9.61 -6.62 -14.32
CA PRO A 273 10.90 -6.01 -14.03
C PRO A 273 11.77 -6.82 -13.06
N SER A 274 13.10 -6.63 -13.11
CA SER A 274 14.01 -7.18 -12.11
C SER A 274 13.65 -6.69 -10.71
N THR A 275 13.80 -7.55 -9.70
CA THR A 275 13.42 -7.21 -8.32
C THR A 275 14.58 -7.35 -7.34
N PHE A 276 14.59 -6.49 -6.33
CA PHE A 276 15.43 -6.57 -5.15
C PHE A 276 14.54 -6.76 -3.92
N LEU A 277 14.82 -7.76 -3.11
CA LEU A 277 14.02 -8.13 -1.94
C LEU A 277 14.80 -7.93 -0.64
N VAL A 278 14.13 -7.41 0.39
CA VAL A 278 14.63 -7.44 1.78
C VAL A 278 13.53 -7.93 2.69
N HIS A 279 13.80 -8.96 3.51
CA HIS A 279 12.81 -9.47 4.44
C HIS A 279 13.49 -10.12 5.63
N ALA A 280 13.18 -9.69 6.85
CA ALA A 280 13.73 -10.33 8.04
C ALA A 280 13.07 -11.70 8.28
N ALA A 281 13.87 -12.70 8.65
CA ALA A 281 13.37 -14.05 8.85
C ALA A 281 12.44 -14.18 10.07
N ASP A 282 12.56 -13.28 11.04
CA ASP A 282 11.76 -13.20 12.27
C ASP A 282 10.54 -12.26 12.14
N ASP A 283 10.13 -11.86 10.93
CA ASP A 283 8.99 -10.96 10.74
C ASP A 283 7.69 -11.59 11.26
N PRO A 284 7.06 -11.00 12.32
CA PRO A 284 5.87 -11.57 12.93
C PRO A 284 4.57 -11.18 12.23
N LEU A 285 4.61 -10.24 11.28
CA LEU A 285 3.43 -9.71 10.60
C LEU A 285 3.28 -10.22 9.17
N VAL A 286 4.36 -10.24 8.42
CA VAL A 286 4.41 -10.77 7.06
C VAL A 286 5.40 -11.91 7.02
N VAL A 287 4.90 -13.12 6.77
CA VAL A 287 5.75 -14.31 6.76
C VAL A 287 6.78 -14.25 5.64
N LEU A 288 7.99 -14.72 5.90
CA LEU A 288 9.09 -14.76 4.93
C LEU A 288 8.72 -15.50 3.64
N ASP A 289 7.79 -16.46 3.71
CA ASP A 289 7.27 -17.22 2.57
C ASP A 289 6.78 -16.32 1.44
N CYS A 290 6.24 -15.12 1.74
CA CYS A 290 5.88 -14.13 0.72
C CYS A 290 7.07 -13.82 -0.22
N SER A 291 8.25 -13.61 0.33
CA SER A 291 9.46 -13.34 -0.45
C SER A 291 10.04 -14.60 -1.11
N LEU A 292 9.98 -15.74 -0.44
CA LEU A 292 10.48 -17.02 -0.99
C LEU A 292 9.62 -17.48 -2.17
N GLU A 293 8.30 -17.38 -2.10
CA GLU A 293 7.40 -17.68 -3.22
C GLU A 293 7.63 -16.72 -4.39
N TRP A 294 7.87 -15.43 -4.13
CA TRP A 294 8.24 -14.47 -5.18
C TRP A 294 9.49 -14.89 -5.93
N ILE A 295 10.55 -15.24 -5.20
CA ILE A 295 11.81 -15.70 -5.81
C ILE A 295 11.59 -16.94 -6.67
N ALA A 296 10.84 -17.93 -6.16
CA ALA A 296 10.55 -19.15 -6.89
C ALA A 296 9.80 -18.87 -8.20
N ALA A 297 8.75 -18.04 -8.14
CA ALA A 297 7.96 -17.66 -9.31
C ALA A 297 8.78 -16.81 -10.31
N ALA A 298 9.57 -15.85 -9.84
CA ALA A 298 10.41 -15.02 -10.70
C ALA A 298 11.48 -15.87 -11.41
N ARG A 299 12.12 -16.80 -10.72
CA ARG A 299 13.08 -17.73 -11.35
C ARG A 299 12.41 -18.59 -12.42
N THR A 300 11.21 -19.08 -12.18
CA THR A 300 10.44 -19.84 -13.18
C THR A 300 10.16 -19.00 -14.42
N ALA A 301 9.88 -17.71 -14.25
CA ALA A 301 9.66 -16.75 -15.34
C ALA A 301 10.98 -16.21 -15.97
N GLY A 302 12.15 -16.69 -15.53
CA GLY A 302 13.44 -16.23 -16.01
C GLY A 302 13.77 -14.79 -15.61
N ARG A 303 13.19 -14.29 -14.49
CA ARG A 303 13.42 -12.91 -14.03
C ARG A 303 14.48 -12.83 -12.93
N PRO A 304 15.43 -11.89 -13.05
CA PRO A 304 16.46 -11.70 -12.02
C PRO A 304 15.85 -11.22 -10.70
N VAL A 305 16.29 -11.82 -9.62
CA VAL A 305 15.98 -11.40 -8.24
C VAL A 305 17.27 -11.38 -7.44
N GLU A 306 17.52 -10.27 -6.77
CA GLU A 306 18.52 -10.18 -5.70
C GLU A 306 17.81 -10.07 -4.37
N ALA A 307 18.29 -10.74 -3.30
CA ALA A 307 17.58 -10.79 -2.04
C ALA A 307 18.52 -10.75 -0.84
N MET A 308 18.05 -10.09 0.25
CA MET A 308 18.70 -10.05 1.56
C MET A 308 17.72 -10.52 2.63
N PHE A 309 18.11 -11.51 3.42
CA PHE A 309 17.30 -12.08 4.49
C PHE A 309 18.07 -12.04 5.82
N PRO A 310 18.08 -10.88 6.54
CA PRO A 310 18.63 -10.84 7.88
C PRO A 310 17.83 -11.76 8.81
N ALA A 311 18.53 -12.48 9.70
CA ALA A 311 17.88 -13.40 10.63
C ALA A 311 16.94 -12.70 11.61
N VAL A 312 17.28 -11.45 11.97
CA VAL A 312 16.54 -10.61 12.92
C VAL A 312 16.29 -9.24 12.32
N GLY A 313 15.11 -8.68 12.53
CA GLY A 313 14.73 -7.36 12.04
C GLY A 313 13.27 -7.02 12.28
N GLY A 314 12.43 -8.03 12.47
CA GLY A 314 10.98 -7.86 12.64
C GLY A 314 10.33 -7.27 11.38
N HIS A 315 9.24 -6.51 11.58
CA HIS A 315 8.48 -5.86 10.51
C HIS A 315 8.55 -4.34 10.59
N GLY A 316 8.46 -3.66 9.43
CA GLY A 316 8.31 -2.20 9.39
C GLY A 316 9.58 -1.44 9.76
N PHE A 317 10.76 -2.04 9.63
CA PHE A 317 12.01 -1.40 9.99
C PHE A 317 12.42 -0.23 9.07
N GLY A 318 11.89 -0.14 7.84
CA GLY A 318 12.29 0.88 6.86
C GLY A 318 13.81 0.91 6.68
N LEU A 319 14.43 2.07 6.92
CA LEU A 319 15.89 2.24 6.89
C LEU A 319 16.54 2.16 8.28
N ASN A 320 15.81 1.71 9.30
CA ASN A 320 16.13 1.97 10.72
C ASN A 320 16.51 0.72 11.51
N LEU A 321 17.07 -0.29 10.87
CA LEU A 321 17.69 -1.40 11.60
C LEU A 321 18.91 -0.91 12.41
N PRO A 322 19.20 -1.49 13.58
CA PRO A 322 20.43 -1.20 14.33
C PRO A 322 21.67 -1.39 13.45
N LYS A 323 22.68 -0.56 13.64
CA LYS A 323 23.90 -0.57 12.77
C LYS A 323 24.70 -1.87 12.82
N ASP A 324 24.59 -2.61 13.89
CA ASP A 324 25.19 -3.93 14.09
C ASP A 324 24.36 -5.07 13.46
N ASN A 325 23.14 -4.78 12.98
CA ASN A 325 22.33 -5.73 12.23
C ASN A 325 22.79 -5.75 10.76
N SER A 326 23.07 -6.95 10.24
CA SER A 326 23.50 -7.12 8.84
C SER A 326 22.49 -6.57 7.82
N GLY A 327 21.20 -6.60 8.17
CA GLY A 327 20.13 -6.02 7.36
C GLY A 327 20.20 -4.50 7.24
N ALA A 328 20.89 -3.79 8.14
CA ALA A 328 21.05 -2.33 8.06
C ALA A 328 21.79 -1.87 6.80
N LEU A 329 22.51 -2.78 6.13
CA LEU A 329 23.23 -2.50 4.88
C LEU A 329 22.32 -2.50 3.65
N TRP A 330 21.05 -2.90 3.77
CA TRP A 330 20.18 -3.07 2.60
C TRP A 330 20.06 -1.80 1.73
N PRO A 331 20.00 -0.57 2.27
CA PRO A 331 19.88 0.62 1.43
C PRO A 331 21.12 0.84 0.56
N ASP A 332 22.31 0.58 1.11
CA ASP A 332 23.59 0.66 0.38
C ASP A 332 23.70 -0.39 -0.72
N VAL A 333 23.28 -1.63 -0.43
CA VAL A 333 23.27 -2.73 -1.40
C VAL A 333 22.26 -2.43 -2.50
N PHE A 334 21.04 -1.99 -2.14
CA PHE A 334 20.02 -1.59 -3.11
C PHE A 334 20.49 -0.43 -3.98
N ALA A 335 21.14 0.58 -3.42
CA ALA A 335 21.67 1.71 -4.19
C ALA A 335 22.74 1.29 -5.22
N ARG A 336 23.58 0.29 -4.89
CA ARG A 336 24.54 -0.30 -5.83
C ARG A 336 23.84 -1.11 -6.92
N TRP A 337 22.86 -1.91 -6.51
CA TRP A 337 22.04 -2.71 -7.41
C TRP A 337 21.24 -1.84 -8.39
N LEU A 338 20.68 -0.72 -7.90
CA LEU A 338 19.96 0.27 -8.69
C LEU A 338 20.83 0.84 -9.81
N ARG A 339 22.07 1.24 -9.49
CA ARG A 339 23.03 1.75 -10.50
C ARG A 339 23.35 0.75 -11.60
N LYS A 340 23.30 -0.55 -11.30
CA LYS A 340 23.56 -1.61 -12.27
C LYS A 340 22.33 -1.97 -13.12
N ASN A 341 21.13 -1.91 -12.54
CA ASN A 341 19.89 -2.42 -13.15
C ASN A 341 18.92 -1.29 -13.58
N GLY A 342 19.19 -0.06 -13.19
CA GLY A 342 18.42 1.13 -13.57
C GLY A 342 19.01 1.92 -14.76
N GLY A 343 19.89 1.30 -15.58
CA GLY A 343 20.44 1.91 -16.79
C GLY A 343 21.91 2.10 -16.74
#